data_ffd3919cfa906c77b178976fc3eaa9d3
#
_entry.id   ffd3919cfa906c77b178976fc3eaa9d3
#
_cell.length_a   1.000
_cell.length_b   1.000
_cell.length_c   1.000
_cell.angle_alpha   90.00
_cell.angle_beta   90.00
_cell.angle_gamma   90.00
#
_symmetry.space_group_name_H-M   'P 1'
#
loop_
_entity.id
_entity.type
_entity.pdbx_description
1 polymer ?
#
loop_
_entity_poly.entity_id
_entity_poly.type
_entity_poly.pdbx_seq_one_letter_code
_entity_poly.pdbx_strand_id
1 'polypeptide(L)'
;MPPAPWTGASPLMNFEELNLAPAIVQAVREHGYETPTPIQAEAIPAVLAGRDLLGGAQTGTGKTAAFTLPMLHRLSVGERAKSKFGGVAIRALVLTPTRELAAQVEESVRVYGKHLSLTSTVVFGGVGMNP
;
A
#
# COMPACT_ATOMS: atom_id res chain seq x y z
N MET A 1 33.08 -7.33 -0.13
CA MET A 1 32.25 -8.48 -0.51
C MET A 1 30.97 -7.95 -1.10
N PRO A 2 30.72 -8.27 -2.35
CA PRO A 2 29.47 -7.81 -2.91
C PRO A 2 28.32 -8.38 -2.08
N PRO A 3 27.24 -7.64 -1.92
CA PRO A 3 26.06 -8.21 -1.30
C PRO A 3 25.74 -9.50 -2.03
N ALA A 4 25.34 -10.50 -1.30
CA ALA A 4 24.89 -11.74 -1.91
C ALA A 4 23.91 -11.38 -3.04
N PRO A 5 23.98 -12.10 -4.17
CA PRO A 5 22.96 -11.89 -5.18
C PRO A 5 21.63 -11.93 -4.47
N TRP A 6 20.78 -11.02 -4.82
CA TRP A 6 19.52 -10.86 -4.15
C TRP A 6 18.74 -12.16 -4.25
N THR A 7 18.85 -12.96 -3.24
CA THR A 7 18.19 -14.27 -3.18
C THR A 7 16.77 -14.15 -2.68
N GLY A 8 16.22 -12.96 -2.77
CA GLY A 8 14.96 -12.69 -2.18
C GLY A 8 15.11 -12.32 -0.72
N ALA A 9 14.05 -11.87 -0.13
CA ALA A 9 13.98 -11.65 1.28
C ALA A 9 14.50 -12.89 1.99
N SER A 10 15.13 -12.70 3.12
CA SER A 10 15.44 -13.81 4.01
C SER A 10 14.22 -14.73 4.06
N PRO A 11 14.40 -16.04 3.89
CA PRO A 11 13.28 -16.96 3.94
C PRO A 11 12.51 -16.91 5.26
N LEU A 12 13.06 -16.22 6.24
CA LEU A 12 12.42 -16.06 7.55
C LEU A 12 11.70 -14.72 7.69
N MET A 13 11.81 -13.82 6.68
CA MET A 13 11.13 -12.54 6.74
C MET A 13 9.62 -12.71 6.61
N ASN A 14 8.90 -12.09 7.51
CA ASN A 14 7.45 -12.04 7.47
C ASN A 14 6.98 -10.58 7.51
N PHE A 15 5.68 -10.36 7.35
CA PHE A 15 5.15 -8.99 7.33
C PHE A 15 5.35 -8.25 8.64
N GLU A 16 5.42 -8.96 9.75
CA GLU A 16 5.65 -8.35 11.06
C GLU A 16 7.02 -7.70 11.16
N GLU A 17 8.02 -8.27 10.48
CA GLU A 17 9.37 -7.72 10.46
C GLU A 17 9.51 -6.46 9.65
N LEU A 18 8.49 -6.11 8.86
CA LEU A 18 8.50 -4.91 8.04
C LEU A 18 8.05 -3.65 8.79
N ASN A 19 7.75 -3.76 10.07
CA ASN A 19 7.35 -2.63 10.92
C ASN A 19 6.04 -1.96 10.49
N LEU A 20 5.16 -2.72 9.90
CA LEU A 20 3.81 -2.24 9.56
C LEU A 20 2.93 -2.24 10.82
N ALA A 21 1.93 -1.37 10.84
CA ALA A 21 0.98 -1.32 11.94
C ALA A 21 0.31 -2.69 12.14
N PRO A 22 0.06 -3.10 13.40
CA PRO A 22 -0.57 -4.39 13.66
C PRO A 22 -1.90 -4.61 12.94
N ALA A 23 -2.70 -3.56 12.78
CA ALA A 23 -3.96 -3.64 12.07
C ALA A 23 -3.78 -4.01 10.59
N ILE A 24 -2.69 -3.55 9.99
CA ILE A 24 -2.35 -3.88 8.60
C ILE A 24 -1.85 -5.32 8.50
N VAL A 25 -0.97 -5.72 9.41
CA VAL A 25 -0.47 -7.10 9.44
C VAL A 25 -1.62 -8.09 9.64
N GLN A 26 -2.57 -7.75 10.51
CA GLN A 26 -3.75 -8.59 10.73
C GLN A 26 -4.56 -8.75 9.44
N ALA A 27 -4.79 -7.66 8.71
CA ALA A 27 -5.54 -7.71 7.46
C ALA A 27 -4.82 -8.55 6.40
N VAL A 28 -3.49 -8.43 6.33
CA VAL A 28 -2.67 -9.22 5.41
C VAL A 28 -2.79 -10.71 5.72
N ARG A 29 -2.72 -11.07 6.98
CA ARG A 29 -2.89 -12.48 7.41
C ARG A 29 -4.26 -13.00 7.09
N GLU A 30 -5.29 -12.23 7.37
CA GLU A 30 -6.67 -12.63 7.09
C GLU A 30 -6.89 -12.85 5.59
N HIS A 31 -6.12 -12.16 4.76
CA HIS A 31 -6.15 -12.33 3.31
C HIS A 31 -5.31 -13.53 2.83
N GLY A 32 -4.62 -14.20 3.73
CA GLY A 32 -3.88 -15.43 3.42
C GLY A 32 -2.41 -15.23 3.09
N TYR A 33 -1.86 -14.05 3.26
CA TYR A 33 -0.44 -13.81 3.01
C TYR A 33 0.37 -13.92 4.29
N GLU A 34 1.42 -14.71 4.25
CA GLU A 34 2.32 -14.90 5.38
C GLU A 34 3.71 -14.32 5.13
N THR A 35 4.17 -14.41 3.89
CA THR A 35 5.52 -14.01 3.52
C THR A 35 5.46 -12.92 2.46
N PRO A 36 6.19 -11.81 2.63
CA PRO A 36 6.25 -10.78 1.60
C PRO A 36 6.94 -11.29 0.34
N THR A 37 6.47 -10.80 -0.81
CA THR A 37 7.17 -11.02 -2.07
C THR A 37 8.47 -10.19 -2.08
N PRO A 38 9.42 -10.49 -3.00
CA PRO A 38 10.64 -9.71 -3.09
C PRO A 38 10.41 -8.21 -3.26
N ILE A 39 9.48 -7.82 -4.12
CA ILE A 39 9.19 -6.39 -4.32
C ILE A 39 8.60 -5.75 -3.05
N GLN A 40 7.78 -6.48 -2.30
CA GLN A 40 7.24 -5.99 -1.05
C GLN A 40 8.33 -5.81 0.00
N ALA A 41 9.19 -6.79 0.16
CA ALA A 41 10.27 -6.73 1.14
C ALA A 41 11.23 -5.57 0.89
N GLU A 42 11.41 -5.20 -0.37
CA GLU A 42 12.31 -4.12 -0.76
C GLU A 42 11.62 -2.75 -0.72
N ALA A 43 10.41 -2.67 -1.23
CA ALA A 43 9.69 -1.40 -1.37
C ALA A 43 9.12 -0.90 -0.05
N ILE A 44 8.57 -1.77 0.78
CA ILE A 44 7.90 -1.36 2.01
C ILE A 44 8.82 -0.57 2.92
N PRO A 45 10.05 -1.02 3.24
CA PRO A 45 10.93 -0.23 4.08
C PRO A 45 11.28 1.13 3.49
N ALA A 46 11.47 1.22 2.17
CA ALA A 46 11.79 2.48 1.51
C ALA A 46 10.65 3.49 1.63
N VAL A 47 9.43 3.05 1.41
CA VAL A 47 8.25 3.91 1.54
C VAL A 47 8.02 4.33 3.00
N LEU A 48 8.19 3.40 3.94
CA LEU A 48 8.08 3.72 5.37
C LEU A 48 9.11 4.77 5.81
N ALA A 49 10.29 4.74 5.19
CA ALA A 49 11.32 5.74 5.46
C ALA A 49 11.04 7.10 4.80
N GLY A 50 9.97 7.21 4.04
CA GLY A 50 9.60 8.46 3.37
C GLY A 50 10.34 8.71 2.08
N ARG A 51 10.98 7.71 1.51
CA ARG A 51 11.73 7.85 0.28
C ARG A 51 10.85 7.70 -0.95
N ASP A 52 11.26 8.35 -2.02
CA ASP A 52 10.69 8.09 -3.32
C ASP A 52 11.17 6.73 -3.83
N LEU A 53 10.32 6.07 -4.58
CA LEU A 53 10.61 4.72 -5.06
C LEU A 53 10.20 4.59 -6.53
N LEU A 54 11.11 4.09 -7.33
CA LEU A 54 10.81 3.65 -8.67
C LEU A 54 10.95 2.12 -8.71
N GLY A 55 9.81 1.43 -8.77
CA GLY A 55 9.78 -0.02 -8.75
C GLY A 55 9.25 -0.59 -10.04
N GLY A 56 10.02 -1.48 -10.66
CA GLY A 56 9.56 -2.24 -11.80
C GLY A 56 9.35 -3.69 -11.41
N ALA A 57 8.14 -4.19 -11.60
CA ALA A 57 7.82 -5.57 -11.34
C ALA A 57 6.69 -5.99 -12.27
N GLN A 58 6.62 -7.29 -12.52
CA GLN A 58 5.52 -7.80 -13.32
C GLN A 58 4.20 -7.66 -12.56
N THR A 59 3.14 -7.38 -13.32
CA THR A 59 1.80 -7.31 -12.78
C THR A 59 1.43 -8.63 -12.09
N GLY A 60 0.78 -8.56 -10.94
CA GLY A 60 0.36 -9.75 -10.23
C GLY A 60 1.35 -10.32 -9.24
N THR A 61 2.54 -9.72 -9.10
CA THR A 61 3.59 -10.21 -8.21
C THR A 61 3.60 -9.49 -6.85
N GLY A 62 2.47 -8.97 -6.43
CA GLY A 62 2.37 -8.28 -5.16
C GLY A 62 2.77 -6.81 -5.22
N LYS A 63 2.91 -6.25 -6.42
CA LYS A 63 3.34 -4.87 -6.62
C LYS A 63 2.38 -3.87 -5.99
N THR A 64 1.08 -4.12 -6.11
CA THR A 64 0.07 -3.24 -5.51
C THR A 64 0.22 -3.17 -4.00
N ALA A 65 0.37 -4.31 -3.34
CA ALA A 65 0.57 -4.33 -1.90
C ALA A 65 1.90 -3.71 -1.50
N ALA A 66 2.91 -3.77 -2.36
CA ALA A 66 4.22 -3.19 -2.07
C ALA A 66 4.14 -1.68 -1.80
N PHE A 67 3.20 -0.97 -2.40
CA PHE A 67 3.02 0.44 -2.10
C PHE A 67 1.79 0.72 -1.23
N THR A 68 0.72 -0.05 -1.34
CA THR A 68 -0.49 0.21 -0.54
C THR A 68 -0.28 -0.06 0.95
N LEU A 69 0.44 -1.11 1.30
CA LEU A 69 0.68 -1.43 2.70
C LEU A 69 1.45 -0.34 3.44
N PRO A 70 2.60 0.14 2.94
CA PRO A 70 3.30 1.22 3.64
C PRO A 70 2.57 2.56 3.54
N MET A 71 1.83 2.81 2.46
CA MET A 71 1.00 4.00 2.35
C MET A 71 -0.05 4.02 3.45
N LEU A 72 -0.76 2.91 3.63
CA LEU A 72 -1.77 2.79 4.69
C LEU A 72 -1.15 2.97 6.07
N HIS A 73 0.03 2.40 6.29
CA HIS A 73 0.74 2.57 7.56
C HIS A 73 1.01 4.05 7.84
N ARG A 74 1.59 4.76 6.87
CA ARG A 74 1.90 6.17 7.04
C ARG A 74 0.65 7.02 7.27
N LEU A 75 -0.43 6.70 6.59
CA LEU A 75 -1.71 7.39 6.81
C LEU A 75 -2.30 7.07 8.18
N SER A 76 -2.09 5.86 8.68
CA SER A 76 -2.64 5.46 9.98
C SER A 76 -1.92 6.11 11.16
N VAL A 77 -0.62 6.36 11.03
CA VAL A 77 0.18 7.00 12.09
C VAL A 77 0.28 8.52 11.94
N GLY A 78 -0.08 9.05 10.77
CA GLY A 78 -0.04 10.48 10.51
C GLY A 78 -1.25 11.20 11.09
N GLU A 79 -1.11 12.49 11.31
CA GLU A 79 -2.22 13.31 11.75
C GLU A 79 -3.23 13.54 10.62
N ARG A 80 -4.50 13.58 10.98
CA ARG A 80 -5.55 13.90 10.02
C ARG A 80 -5.56 15.41 9.79
N ALA A 81 -5.26 15.83 8.57
CA ALA A 81 -5.42 17.21 8.19
C ALA A 81 -6.89 17.51 7.94
N LYS A 82 -7.34 18.68 8.42
CA LYS A 82 -8.69 19.15 8.16
C LYS A 82 -8.67 20.09 6.96
N SER A 83 -9.65 19.93 6.09
CA SER A 83 -9.87 20.85 4.99
C SER A 83 -10.30 22.22 5.52
N LYS A 84 -10.05 23.27 4.73
CA LYS A 84 -10.55 24.61 5.02
C LYS A 84 -12.07 24.66 5.20
N PHE A 85 -12.77 23.69 4.65
CA PHE A 85 -14.23 23.64 4.65
C PHE A 85 -14.79 22.70 5.71
N GLY A 86 -13.97 22.30 6.68
CA GLY A 86 -14.41 21.50 7.82
C GLY A 86 -14.41 20.00 7.62
N GLY A 87 -14.12 19.50 6.41
CA GLY A 87 -14.01 18.07 6.14
C GLY A 87 -12.61 17.55 6.33
N VAL A 88 -12.45 16.23 6.21
CA VAL A 88 -11.12 15.62 6.22
C VAL A 88 -10.46 15.85 4.87
N ALA A 89 -9.23 16.35 4.88
CA ALA A 89 -8.50 16.60 3.66
C ALA A 89 -8.05 15.29 3.01
N ILE A 90 -7.94 15.31 1.69
CA ILE A 90 -7.35 14.20 0.95
C ILE A 90 -5.85 14.15 1.30
N ARG A 91 -5.38 12.99 1.70
CA ARG A 91 -4.01 12.81 2.18
C ARG A 91 -3.14 12.00 1.23
N ALA A 92 -3.74 11.23 0.33
CA ALA A 92 -3.01 10.44 -0.64
C ALA A 92 -3.78 10.40 -1.96
N LEU A 93 -3.04 10.45 -3.05
CA LEU A 93 -3.59 10.33 -4.39
C LEU A 93 -2.80 9.27 -5.13
N VAL A 94 -3.50 8.30 -5.70
CA VAL A 94 -2.89 7.24 -6.50
C VAL A 94 -3.40 7.36 -7.92
N LEU A 95 -2.48 7.57 -8.85
CA LEU A 95 -2.79 7.65 -10.27
C LEU A 95 -2.48 6.33 -10.95
N THR A 96 -3.39 5.86 -11.77
CA THR A 96 -3.24 4.60 -12.50
C THR A 96 -3.57 4.82 -13.96
N PRO A 97 -2.97 4.03 -14.88
CA PRO A 97 -3.21 4.18 -16.30
C PRO A 97 -4.55 3.60 -16.77
N THR A 98 -5.17 2.70 -16.01
CA THR A 98 -6.41 2.04 -16.43
C THR A 98 -7.42 2.02 -15.29
N ARG A 99 -8.70 1.89 -15.66
CA ARG A 99 -9.79 1.74 -14.69
C ARG A 99 -9.66 0.43 -13.89
N GLU A 100 -9.26 -0.62 -14.57
CA GLU A 100 -9.09 -1.93 -13.97
C GLU A 100 -8.05 -1.89 -12.86
N LEU A 101 -6.94 -1.22 -13.12
CA LEU A 101 -5.89 -1.09 -12.11
C LEU A 101 -6.34 -0.17 -10.96
N ALA A 102 -7.07 0.90 -11.27
CA ALA A 102 -7.62 1.77 -10.23
C ALA A 102 -8.56 0.99 -9.30
N ALA A 103 -9.40 0.13 -9.87
CA ALA A 103 -10.29 -0.72 -9.09
C ALA A 103 -9.51 -1.72 -8.22
N GLN A 104 -8.45 -2.30 -8.75
CA GLN A 104 -7.60 -3.22 -7.99
C GLN A 104 -6.90 -2.53 -6.81
N VAL A 105 -6.42 -1.31 -7.04
CA VAL A 105 -5.78 -0.52 -5.98
C VAL A 105 -6.80 -0.19 -4.89
N GLU A 106 -7.99 0.24 -5.27
CA GLU A 106 -9.04 0.56 -4.31
C GLU A 106 -9.42 -0.67 -3.48
N GLU A 107 -9.56 -1.81 -4.13
CA GLU A 107 -9.85 -3.05 -3.45
C GLU A 107 -8.74 -3.40 -2.44
N SER A 108 -7.48 -3.26 -2.83
CA SER A 108 -6.34 -3.49 -1.94
C SER A 108 -6.38 -2.55 -0.74
N VAL A 109 -6.67 -1.29 -0.97
CA VAL A 109 -6.79 -0.31 0.12
C VAL A 109 -7.91 -0.72 1.08
N ARG A 110 -9.04 -1.14 0.56
CA ARG A 110 -10.18 -1.56 1.36
C ARG A 110 -9.89 -2.83 2.15
N VAL A 111 -9.27 -3.81 1.51
CA VAL A 111 -8.95 -5.10 2.15
C VAL A 111 -7.89 -4.93 3.22
N TYR A 112 -6.77 -4.28 2.88
CA TYR A 112 -5.65 -4.16 3.82
C TYR A 112 -5.86 -3.07 4.85
N GLY A 113 -6.74 -2.12 4.58
CA GLY A 113 -7.08 -1.06 5.52
C GLY A 113 -8.36 -1.31 6.31
N LYS A 114 -8.92 -2.52 6.27
CA LYS A 114 -10.23 -2.78 6.88
C LYS A 114 -10.28 -2.60 8.40
N HIS A 115 -9.14 -2.71 9.05
CA HIS A 115 -9.03 -2.47 10.50
C HIS A 115 -8.58 -1.05 10.83
N LEU A 116 -8.43 -0.21 9.81
CA LEU A 116 -8.10 1.20 9.97
C LEU A 116 -9.34 2.05 9.74
N SER A 117 -9.35 3.26 10.28
CA SER A 117 -10.46 4.19 10.10
C SER A 117 -10.22 5.15 8.94
N LEU A 118 -9.68 4.66 7.85
CA LEU A 118 -9.42 5.43 6.64
C LEU A 118 -10.51 5.17 5.60
N THR A 119 -10.80 6.17 4.79
CA THR A 119 -11.76 6.06 3.70
C THR A 119 -11.06 6.28 2.37
N SER A 120 -11.55 5.63 1.34
CA SER A 120 -11.02 5.75 0.01
C SER A 120 -12.14 5.93 -1.00
N THR A 121 -11.83 6.56 -2.10
CA THR A 121 -12.75 6.76 -3.22
C THR A 121 -11.98 6.60 -4.52
N VAL A 122 -12.65 6.04 -5.50
CA VAL A 122 -12.08 5.84 -6.82
C VAL A 122 -12.78 6.77 -7.81
N VAL A 123 -11.99 7.37 -8.70
CA VAL A 123 -12.51 8.22 -9.76
C VAL A 123 -11.98 7.69 -11.09
N PHE A 124 -12.87 7.41 -12.02
CA PHE A 124 -12.51 6.93 -13.35
C PHE A 124 -12.68 8.03 -14.39
N GLY A 125 -11.71 8.15 -15.29
CA GLY A 125 -11.87 8.99 -16.47
C GLY A 125 -12.86 8.38 -17.45
N GLY A 126 -13.50 9.21 -18.26
CA GLY A 126 -14.42 8.77 -19.31
C GLY A 126 -15.79 8.35 -18.82
N VAL A 127 -16.11 8.53 -17.54
CA VAL A 127 -17.42 8.26 -16.95
C VAL A 127 -17.98 9.54 -16.40
N GLY A 128 -19.29 9.66 -16.38
CA GLY A 128 -19.94 10.82 -15.78
C GLY A 128 -19.61 10.92 -14.28
N MET A 129 -19.28 12.13 -13.86
CA MET A 129 -18.93 12.41 -12.46
C MET A 129 -20.16 12.80 -11.64
N ASN A 130 -21.30 12.29 -11.99
CA ASN A 130 -22.52 12.60 -11.26
C ASN A 130 -22.52 11.91 -9.90
N PRO A 131 -22.85 12.65 -8.84
CA PRO A 131 -22.99 12.06 -7.50
C PRO A 131 -24.15 11.07 -7.43
#